data_689398b08564e70841f38c85bc8e3f5f
#
_entry.id   689398b08564e70841f38c85bc8e3f5f
#
_cell.length_a   1.000
_cell.length_b   1.000
_cell.length_c   1.000
_cell.angle_alpha   90.00
_cell.angle_beta   90.00
_cell.angle_gamma   90.00
#
_symmetry.space_group_name_H-M   'P 1'
#
loop_
_entity.id
_entity.type
_entity.pdbx_description
1 polymer ?
#
loop_
_entity_poly.entity_id
_entity_poly.type
_entity_poly.pdbx_seq_one_letter_code
_entity_poly.pdbx_strand_id
1 'polypeptide(L)'
;ATLATMMCLSSFSMMNVWADKKEDSEPLVINYISSRGETDAALKTLKKLAEDYKKDHPDFEFNVESVADRETYLQKIKILASSNELPDWFDADPESFFEGLCKKDLIYSVDDLYDELGIKDKFFDIALDYPKLSDGSNYLMTWQGNVEYFWYHKDMFEKAGITETPQTLEDLLDVCKKLKDAGMTPISAGNYDMIMRYPAFKAFRLEGNDFIDNARMGKEKFNSETGIATAQYAQDIAQYFSEGWTSSDTTAQMDLFLNNGAAMLYTGTWDTPDLTDDEGNLKDDISMFKLPVDSEGTATGENDYYANCGIGTAILKDSMSDEMKDFISYVWDNFADTAMYEFNMLPSMMPSDSEKLPELTQQILSDLENCGTFAQCWDVRLDPSTNEVYRKELASLGMGESTPEEFCENMDEAVEQYA
;
A
#
# COMPACT_ATOMS: atom_id res chain seq x y z
N ALA A 1 37.59 -80.59 46.83
CA ALA A 1 37.67 -79.94 45.55
C ALA A 1 36.44 -79.13 45.24
N THR A 2 36.49 -77.83 45.39
CA THR A 2 35.44 -76.96 44.86
C THR A 2 36.14 -75.63 44.58
N LEU A 3 36.32 -75.28 43.31
CA LEU A 3 36.80 -74.02 42.82
C LEU A 3 35.68 -72.95 42.97
N ALA A 4 35.99 -71.86 43.61
CA ALA A 4 35.16 -70.66 43.60
C ALA A 4 35.72 -69.72 42.57
N THR A 5 34.95 -69.45 41.52
CA THR A 5 35.28 -68.47 40.46
C THR A 5 34.68 -67.12 40.83
N MET A 6 35.56 -66.14 41.03
CA MET A 6 35.22 -64.77 41.34
C MET A 6 34.87 -64.04 40.05
N MET A 7 33.59 -63.64 39.90
CA MET A 7 33.12 -62.81 38.77
C MET A 7 33.32 -61.33 39.13
N CYS A 8 34.22 -60.65 38.41
CA CYS A 8 34.33 -59.18 38.43
C CYS A 8 33.20 -58.61 37.51
N LEU A 9 32.25 -57.91 38.13
CA LEU A 9 31.29 -57.09 37.43
C LEU A 9 31.93 -55.72 37.07
N SER A 10 32.32 -55.57 35.80
CA SER A 10 32.63 -54.27 35.23
C SER A 10 31.34 -53.58 34.79
N SER A 11 30.90 -52.55 35.48
CA SER A 11 29.80 -51.70 35.11
C SER A 11 30.21 -50.83 33.90
N PHE A 12 29.79 -51.23 32.72
CA PHE A 12 29.79 -50.38 31.53
C PHE A 12 28.63 -49.40 31.66
N SER A 13 28.90 -48.14 31.98
CA SER A 13 27.96 -47.04 31.76
C SER A 13 27.81 -46.83 30.29
N MET A 14 26.64 -47.27 29.73
CA MET A 14 26.19 -46.82 28.42
C MET A 14 25.81 -45.36 28.55
N MET A 15 26.69 -44.47 28.09
CA MET A 15 26.27 -43.11 27.66
C MET A 15 25.38 -43.27 26.45
N ASN A 16 24.06 -43.11 26.66
CA ASN A 16 23.17 -42.82 25.56
C ASN A 16 23.51 -41.47 24.97
N VAL A 17 24.32 -41.49 23.93
CA VAL A 17 24.42 -40.39 22.97
C VAL A 17 23.09 -40.38 22.22
N TRP A 18 22.18 -39.53 22.66
CA TRP A 18 21.10 -39.09 21.81
C TRP A 18 21.74 -38.27 20.70
N ALA A 19 22.05 -38.89 19.59
CA ALA A 19 22.17 -38.22 18.33
C ALA A 19 20.76 -37.72 18.01
N ASP A 20 20.51 -36.44 18.09
CA ASP A 20 19.36 -35.85 17.42
C ASP A 20 19.42 -36.31 15.98
N LYS A 21 18.53 -37.23 15.62
CA LYS A 21 18.16 -37.42 14.22
C LYS A 21 17.48 -36.10 13.84
N LYS A 22 18.16 -35.20 13.15
CA LYS A 22 17.49 -34.31 12.19
C LYS A 22 16.64 -35.28 11.34
N GLU A 23 15.33 -35.24 11.48
CA GLU A 23 14.45 -35.76 10.45
C GLU A 23 14.92 -35.09 9.16
N ASP A 24 15.17 -35.90 8.13
CA ASP A 24 15.41 -35.41 6.78
C ASP A 24 14.10 -34.77 6.32
N SER A 25 13.86 -33.50 6.66
CA SER A 25 12.79 -32.70 6.08
C SER A 25 13.15 -32.49 4.60
N GLU A 26 12.16 -32.63 3.73
CA GLU A 26 12.37 -32.31 2.31
C GLU A 26 12.82 -30.85 2.19
N PRO A 27 13.75 -30.54 1.25
CA PRO A 27 14.21 -29.17 1.06
C PRO A 27 13.06 -28.21 0.81
N LEU A 28 13.04 -27.07 1.48
CA LEU A 28 12.02 -26.04 1.25
C LEU A 28 12.27 -25.38 -0.10
N VAL A 29 11.34 -25.53 -1.02
CA VAL A 29 11.31 -24.85 -2.31
C VAL A 29 10.10 -23.94 -2.34
N ILE A 30 10.29 -22.64 -2.52
CA ILE A 30 9.21 -21.65 -2.66
C ILE A 30 9.20 -21.12 -4.10
N ASN A 31 8.09 -21.33 -4.81
CA ASN A 31 7.85 -20.76 -6.12
C ASN A 31 6.95 -19.52 -5.95
N TYR A 32 7.47 -18.36 -6.31
CA TYR A 32 6.82 -17.09 -6.18
C TYR A 32 6.59 -16.43 -7.54
N ILE A 33 5.34 -16.11 -7.87
CA ILE A 33 5.01 -15.27 -9.03
C ILE A 33 4.65 -13.88 -8.51
N SER A 34 5.50 -12.91 -8.86
CA SER A 34 5.37 -11.52 -8.42
C SER A 34 4.90 -10.61 -9.54
N SER A 35 3.99 -9.69 -9.20
CA SER A 35 3.60 -8.57 -10.07
C SER A 35 4.61 -7.42 -10.05
N ARG A 36 5.62 -7.50 -9.19
CA ARG A 36 6.69 -6.50 -9.07
C ARG A 36 7.74 -6.69 -10.14
N GLY A 37 8.24 -5.59 -10.69
CA GLY A 37 9.38 -5.62 -11.59
C GLY A 37 10.70 -5.97 -10.89
N GLU A 38 11.71 -6.40 -11.65
CA GLU A 38 13.03 -6.76 -11.12
C GLU A 38 13.75 -5.60 -10.39
N THR A 39 13.36 -4.36 -10.63
CA THR A 39 13.90 -3.17 -9.97
C THR A 39 13.16 -2.79 -8.68
N ASP A 40 12.02 -3.40 -8.41
CA ASP A 40 11.20 -3.14 -7.23
C ASP A 40 11.97 -3.44 -5.93
N ALA A 41 11.90 -2.52 -4.97
CA ALA A 41 12.70 -2.60 -3.74
C ALA A 41 12.22 -3.73 -2.80
N ALA A 42 10.91 -3.99 -2.71
CA ALA A 42 10.39 -5.09 -1.89
C ALA A 42 10.83 -6.45 -2.48
N LEU A 43 10.76 -6.61 -3.79
CA LEU A 43 11.22 -7.83 -4.46
C LEU A 43 12.73 -8.04 -4.29
N LYS A 44 13.54 -6.97 -4.41
CA LYS A 44 14.98 -7.03 -4.15
C LYS A 44 15.29 -7.41 -2.70
N THR A 45 14.56 -6.84 -1.76
CA THR A 45 14.70 -7.18 -0.33
C THR A 45 14.43 -8.65 -0.09
N LEU A 46 13.33 -9.18 -0.61
CA LEU A 46 12.97 -10.60 -0.47
C LEU A 46 14.03 -11.52 -1.10
N LYS A 47 14.49 -11.21 -2.33
CA LYS A 47 15.56 -11.98 -2.99
C LYS A 47 16.85 -11.96 -2.17
N LYS A 48 17.24 -10.80 -1.63
CA LYS A 48 18.43 -10.66 -0.78
C LYS A 48 18.33 -11.50 0.48
N LEU A 49 17.19 -11.43 1.18
CA LEU A 49 16.97 -12.22 2.40
C LEU A 49 16.91 -13.72 2.12
N ALA A 50 16.33 -14.12 0.99
CA ALA A 50 16.35 -15.54 0.56
C ALA A 50 17.78 -16.04 0.28
N GLU A 51 18.63 -15.21 -0.37
CA GLU A 51 20.04 -15.52 -0.57
C GLU A 51 20.81 -15.62 0.75
N ASP A 52 20.51 -14.76 1.72
CA ASP A 52 21.16 -14.80 3.03
C ASP A 52 20.71 -16.02 3.84
N TYR A 53 19.41 -16.33 3.87
CA TYR A 53 18.86 -17.51 4.51
C TYR A 53 19.46 -18.82 3.96
N LYS A 54 19.67 -18.88 2.65
CA LYS A 54 20.29 -20.02 1.98
C LYS A 54 21.70 -20.34 2.46
N LYS A 55 22.46 -19.39 3.04
CA LYS A 55 23.81 -19.62 3.55
C LYS A 55 23.83 -20.64 4.70
N ASP A 56 22.78 -20.62 5.54
CA ASP A 56 22.61 -21.53 6.67
C ASP A 56 21.68 -22.70 6.32
N HIS A 57 20.91 -22.59 5.22
CA HIS A 57 19.96 -23.58 4.70
C HIS A 57 20.28 -23.92 3.23
N PRO A 58 21.38 -24.64 2.94
CA PRO A 58 21.94 -24.79 1.58
C PRO A 58 20.99 -25.45 0.58
N ASP A 59 20.04 -26.26 1.05
CA ASP A 59 19.05 -26.94 0.24
C ASP A 59 17.77 -26.09 0.01
N PHE A 60 17.68 -24.87 0.60
CA PHE A 60 16.57 -23.93 0.38
C PHE A 60 16.61 -23.33 -1.02
N GLU A 61 15.46 -23.23 -1.66
CA GLU A 61 15.29 -22.57 -2.96
C GLU A 61 14.15 -21.56 -2.93
N PHE A 62 14.41 -20.36 -3.46
CA PHE A 62 13.42 -19.31 -3.64
C PHE A 62 13.38 -18.90 -5.12
N ASN A 63 12.40 -19.43 -5.84
CA ASN A 63 12.26 -19.27 -7.29
C ASN A 63 11.25 -18.17 -7.56
N VAL A 64 11.70 -17.04 -8.13
CA VAL A 64 10.83 -15.90 -8.44
C VAL A 64 10.63 -15.75 -9.93
N GLU A 65 9.36 -15.66 -10.35
CA GLU A 65 8.97 -15.19 -11.66
C GLU A 65 8.37 -13.80 -11.53
N SER A 66 8.97 -12.79 -12.15
CA SER A 66 8.48 -11.39 -12.18
C SER A 66 7.64 -11.15 -13.44
N VAL A 67 6.40 -10.69 -13.26
CA VAL A 67 5.47 -10.32 -14.34
C VAL A 67 4.99 -8.89 -14.04
N ALA A 68 5.81 -7.90 -14.41
CA ALA A 68 5.59 -6.50 -14.02
C ALA A 68 4.38 -5.83 -14.71
N ASP A 69 3.94 -6.34 -15.86
CA ASP A 69 2.70 -5.87 -16.48
C ASP A 69 1.49 -6.42 -15.73
N ARG A 70 0.75 -5.51 -15.08
CA ARG A 70 -0.33 -5.88 -14.17
C ARG A 70 -1.47 -6.68 -14.85
N GLU A 71 -1.83 -6.32 -16.05
CA GLU A 71 -2.93 -7.01 -16.76
C GLU A 71 -2.52 -8.44 -17.10
N THR A 72 -1.32 -8.63 -17.65
CA THR A 72 -0.72 -9.94 -17.93
C THR A 72 -0.60 -10.77 -16.64
N TYR A 73 -0.16 -10.15 -15.55
CA TYR A 73 -0.06 -10.79 -14.25
C TYR A 73 -1.42 -11.32 -13.77
N LEU A 74 -2.44 -10.46 -13.73
CA LEU A 74 -3.78 -10.84 -13.25
C LEU A 74 -4.40 -11.96 -14.11
N GLN A 75 -4.23 -11.90 -15.43
CA GLN A 75 -4.67 -12.97 -16.34
C GLN A 75 -3.97 -14.29 -16.02
N LYS A 76 -2.65 -14.26 -15.79
CA LYS A 76 -1.87 -15.44 -15.45
C LYS A 76 -2.34 -16.06 -14.14
N ILE A 77 -2.50 -15.29 -13.07
CA ILE A 77 -2.97 -15.80 -11.77
C ILE A 77 -4.39 -16.39 -11.89
N LYS A 78 -5.29 -15.75 -12.64
CA LYS A 78 -6.64 -16.30 -12.88
C LYS A 78 -6.62 -17.64 -13.61
N ILE A 79 -5.73 -17.81 -14.59
CA ILE A 79 -5.55 -19.10 -15.30
C ILE A 79 -5.03 -20.16 -14.34
N LEU A 80 -3.97 -19.87 -13.59
CA LEU A 80 -3.36 -20.80 -12.63
C LEU A 80 -4.36 -21.20 -11.53
N ALA A 81 -5.15 -20.25 -11.02
CA ALA A 81 -6.21 -20.53 -10.05
C ALA A 81 -7.30 -21.45 -10.62
N SER A 82 -7.67 -21.29 -11.90
CA SER A 82 -8.69 -22.12 -12.55
C SER A 82 -8.21 -23.54 -12.85
N SER A 83 -6.89 -23.75 -13.01
CA SER A 83 -6.28 -25.08 -13.23
C SER A 83 -5.79 -25.75 -11.94
N ASN A 84 -5.95 -25.10 -10.76
CA ASN A 84 -5.37 -25.50 -9.46
C ASN A 84 -3.83 -25.62 -9.50
N GLU A 85 -3.19 -24.67 -10.16
CA GLU A 85 -1.72 -24.63 -10.34
C GLU A 85 -1.15 -23.31 -9.77
N LEU A 86 -1.81 -22.71 -8.75
CA LEU A 86 -1.27 -21.54 -8.06
C LEU A 86 0.12 -21.84 -7.48
N PRO A 87 1.07 -20.89 -7.55
CA PRO A 87 2.38 -21.04 -6.91
C PRO A 87 2.25 -20.94 -5.38
N ASP A 88 3.34 -21.27 -4.68
CA ASP A 88 3.40 -21.20 -3.22
C ASP A 88 3.14 -19.77 -2.71
N TRP A 89 3.73 -18.77 -3.39
CA TRP A 89 3.51 -17.36 -3.13
C TRP A 89 3.08 -16.63 -4.41
N PHE A 90 2.16 -15.66 -4.27
CA PHE A 90 1.77 -14.77 -5.37
C PHE A 90 1.25 -13.44 -4.83
N ASP A 91 1.38 -12.38 -5.62
CA ASP A 91 0.89 -11.06 -5.25
C ASP A 91 -0.62 -10.93 -5.46
N ALA A 92 -1.28 -10.20 -4.57
CA ALA A 92 -2.70 -9.89 -4.69
C ALA A 92 -3.06 -8.58 -3.98
N ASP A 93 -4.17 -8.00 -4.42
CA ASP A 93 -4.88 -6.96 -3.68
C ASP A 93 -6.12 -7.56 -3.01
N PRO A 94 -6.68 -6.92 -1.97
CA PRO A 94 -7.89 -7.37 -1.28
C PRO A 94 -9.15 -7.09 -2.13
N GLU A 95 -9.18 -7.66 -3.33
CA GLU A 95 -10.25 -7.52 -4.30
C GLU A 95 -11.14 -8.79 -4.39
N SER A 96 -12.28 -8.69 -5.05
CA SER A 96 -13.30 -9.76 -5.08
C SER A 96 -12.79 -11.09 -5.65
N PHE A 97 -11.88 -11.09 -6.62
CA PHE A 97 -11.27 -12.33 -7.12
C PHE A 97 -10.45 -13.02 -6.02
N PHE A 98 -9.62 -12.25 -5.30
CA PHE A 98 -8.81 -12.77 -4.22
C PHE A 98 -9.66 -13.25 -3.03
N GLU A 99 -10.69 -12.48 -2.66
CA GLU A 99 -11.68 -12.93 -1.67
C GLU A 99 -12.31 -14.28 -2.06
N GLY A 100 -12.55 -14.49 -3.36
CA GLY A 100 -13.06 -15.75 -3.88
C GLY A 100 -12.12 -16.94 -3.66
N LEU A 101 -10.81 -16.73 -3.68
CA LEU A 101 -9.81 -17.75 -3.35
C LEU A 101 -9.79 -18.03 -1.85
N CYS A 102 -9.85 -17.00 -1.02
CA CYS A 102 -9.90 -17.13 0.45
C CYS A 102 -11.18 -17.89 0.89
N LYS A 103 -12.34 -17.54 0.34
CA LYS A 103 -13.62 -18.26 0.61
C LYS A 103 -13.61 -19.74 0.21
N LYS A 104 -12.73 -20.14 -0.72
CA LYS A 104 -12.50 -21.55 -1.09
C LYS A 104 -11.47 -22.24 -0.21
N ASP A 105 -10.96 -21.58 0.82
CA ASP A 105 -9.97 -22.10 1.76
C ASP A 105 -8.61 -22.45 1.08
N LEU A 106 -8.25 -21.73 0.02
CA LEU A 106 -7.01 -21.98 -0.73
C LEU A 106 -5.81 -21.19 -0.20
N ILE A 107 -6.04 -20.13 0.58
CA ILE A 107 -5.02 -19.19 1.03
C ILE A 107 -4.82 -19.33 2.54
N TYR A 108 -3.56 -19.29 2.98
CA TYR A 108 -3.22 -19.31 4.39
C TYR A 108 -3.55 -17.96 5.04
N SER A 109 -4.15 -17.99 6.24
CA SER A 109 -4.46 -16.78 7.00
C SER A 109 -3.19 -16.11 7.49
N VAL A 110 -2.98 -14.84 7.12
CA VAL A 110 -1.85 -14.04 7.63
C VAL A 110 -2.10 -13.60 9.08
N ASP A 111 -3.37 -13.41 9.47
CA ASP A 111 -3.71 -13.19 10.87
C ASP A 111 -3.24 -14.36 11.76
N ASP A 112 -3.58 -15.61 11.36
CA ASP A 112 -3.14 -16.80 12.08
C ASP A 112 -1.61 -16.94 12.07
N LEU A 113 -0.96 -16.70 10.93
CA LEU A 113 0.48 -16.75 10.79
C LEU A 113 1.19 -15.79 11.75
N TYR A 114 0.74 -14.53 11.79
CA TYR A 114 1.37 -13.51 12.63
C TYR A 114 1.12 -13.75 14.13
N ASP A 115 -0.05 -14.32 14.48
CA ASP A 115 -0.33 -14.74 15.85
C ASP A 115 0.53 -15.95 16.25
N GLU A 116 0.69 -16.95 15.37
CA GLU A 116 1.55 -18.13 15.61
C GLU A 116 3.04 -17.76 15.76
N LEU A 117 3.53 -16.81 14.96
CA LEU A 117 4.90 -16.31 15.04
C LEU A 117 5.10 -15.29 16.16
N GLY A 118 4.03 -14.75 16.74
CA GLY A 118 4.09 -13.71 17.78
C GLY A 118 4.72 -12.39 17.30
N ILE A 119 4.47 -12.02 16.04
CA ILE A 119 5.11 -10.85 15.40
C ILE A 119 4.14 -9.71 15.10
N LYS A 120 2.84 -9.87 15.36
CA LYS A 120 1.80 -8.90 15.01
C LYS A 120 2.10 -7.48 15.50
N ASP A 121 2.60 -7.36 16.72
CA ASP A 121 2.93 -6.07 17.36
C ASP A 121 4.14 -5.35 16.73
N LYS A 122 4.83 -5.96 15.77
CA LYS A 122 5.95 -5.32 15.06
C LYS A 122 5.49 -4.41 13.92
N PHE A 123 4.28 -4.63 13.40
CA PHE A 123 3.76 -3.93 12.23
C PHE A 123 3.07 -2.63 12.62
N PHE A 124 3.11 -1.64 11.72
CA PHE A 124 2.19 -0.50 11.82
C PHE A 124 0.74 -0.99 11.69
N ASP A 125 -0.19 -0.37 12.39
CA ASP A 125 -1.60 -0.75 12.35
C ASP A 125 -2.15 -0.77 10.92
N ILE A 126 -1.75 0.21 10.10
CA ILE A 126 -2.14 0.25 8.69
C ILE A 126 -1.67 -0.99 7.91
N ALA A 127 -0.52 -1.56 8.23
CA ALA A 127 0.00 -2.74 7.55
C ALA A 127 -0.84 -3.99 7.84
N LEU A 128 -1.53 -4.00 8.97
CA LEU A 128 -2.46 -5.06 9.36
C LEU A 128 -3.88 -4.82 8.84
N ASP A 129 -4.29 -3.55 8.72
CA ASP A 129 -5.66 -3.16 8.38
C ASP A 129 -5.88 -2.96 6.89
N TYR A 130 -4.89 -2.42 6.16
CA TYR A 130 -5.00 -2.16 4.73
C TYR A 130 -5.32 -3.41 3.88
N PRO A 131 -4.69 -4.58 4.12
CA PRO A 131 -4.93 -5.79 3.34
C PRO A 131 -6.19 -6.55 3.74
N LYS A 132 -6.99 -6.08 4.71
CA LYS A 132 -8.20 -6.76 5.15
C LYS A 132 -9.24 -6.87 4.05
N LEU A 133 -9.84 -8.03 3.97
CA LEU A 133 -10.97 -8.33 3.11
C LEU A 133 -12.27 -7.72 3.67
N SER A 134 -13.35 -7.86 2.93
CA SER A 134 -14.67 -7.31 3.31
C SER A 134 -15.23 -7.86 4.62
N ASP A 135 -14.78 -9.03 5.06
CA ASP A 135 -15.16 -9.68 6.33
C ASP A 135 -14.22 -9.33 7.50
N GLY A 136 -13.20 -8.51 7.26
CA GLY A 136 -12.20 -8.08 8.24
C GLY A 136 -11.02 -9.03 8.43
N SER A 137 -10.95 -10.15 7.71
CA SER A 137 -9.82 -11.09 7.76
C SER A 137 -8.66 -10.64 6.88
N ASN A 138 -7.42 -10.99 7.28
CA ASN A 138 -6.21 -10.70 6.51
C ASN A 138 -5.55 -11.99 5.99
N TYR A 139 -5.25 -12.00 4.68
CA TYR A 139 -4.56 -13.09 3.97
C TYR A 139 -3.35 -12.61 3.17
N LEU A 140 -2.92 -11.37 3.35
CA LEU A 140 -1.83 -10.76 2.56
C LEU A 140 -0.73 -10.24 3.46
N MET A 141 0.50 -10.64 3.20
CA MET A 141 1.70 -10.04 3.78
C MET A 141 1.99 -8.72 3.05
N THR A 142 2.07 -7.63 3.78
CA THR A 142 2.36 -6.28 3.26
C THR A 142 3.81 -5.89 3.54
N TRP A 143 4.54 -5.45 2.53
CA TRP A 143 5.98 -5.23 2.61
C TRP A 143 6.37 -3.78 2.87
N GLN A 144 5.53 -2.83 2.45
CA GLN A 144 5.82 -1.40 2.48
C GLN A 144 4.73 -0.60 3.13
N GLY A 145 5.06 0.60 3.60
CA GLY A 145 4.12 1.60 4.05
C GLY A 145 4.29 2.89 3.25
N ASN A 146 3.21 3.47 2.78
CA ASN A 146 3.21 4.72 2.02
C ASN A 146 2.20 5.69 2.62
N VAL A 147 2.55 6.97 2.61
CA VAL A 147 1.65 8.09 2.94
C VAL A 147 1.55 9.00 1.72
N GLU A 148 0.35 9.51 1.45
CA GLU A 148 0.14 10.49 0.39
C GLU A 148 0.11 11.89 0.98
N TYR A 149 0.83 12.83 0.32
CA TYR A 149 0.97 14.22 0.74
C TYR A 149 0.67 15.18 -0.40
N PHE A 150 0.33 16.41 -0.03
CA PHE A 150 0.52 17.56 -0.90
C PHE A 150 1.96 18.05 -0.75
N TRP A 151 2.75 17.90 -1.80
CA TRP A 151 4.08 18.49 -1.93
C TRP A 151 3.95 19.88 -2.53
N TYR A 152 4.70 20.86 -2.03
CA TYR A 152 4.52 22.22 -2.50
C TYR A 152 5.84 23.00 -2.53
N HIS A 153 5.90 24.02 -3.41
CA HIS A 153 7.01 24.96 -3.49
C HIS A 153 6.82 26.12 -2.51
N LYS A 154 7.71 26.25 -1.54
CA LYS A 154 7.67 27.30 -0.49
C LYS A 154 7.74 28.70 -1.10
N ASP A 155 8.60 28.91 -2.09
CA ASP A 155 8.80 30.19 -2.76
C ASP A 155 7.55 30.63 -3.55
N MET A 156 6.82 29.70 -4.15
CA MET A 156 5.56 29.98 -4.85
C MET A 156 4.45 30.37 -3.87
N PHE A 157 4.37 29.71 -2.71
CA PHE A 157 3.45 30.08 -1.64
C PHE A 157 3.75 31.46 -1.11
N GLU A 158 5.03 31.79 -0.83
CA GLU A 158 5.44 33.10 -0.37
C GLU A 158 5.10 34.20 -1.40
N LYS A 159 5.39 33.97 -2.69
CA LYS A 159 5.06 34.94 -3.79
C LYS A 159 3.55 35.18 -3.93
N ALA A 160 2.72 34.19 -3.61
CA ALA A 160 1.26 34.29 -3.58
C ALA A 160 0.72 34.87 -2.25
N GLY A 161 1.60 35.20 -1.29
CA GLY A 161 1.23 35.71 0.03
C GLY A 161 0.60 34.66 0.94
N ILE A 162 0.92 33.37 0.73
CA ILE A 162 0.46 32.26 1.54
C ILE A 162 1.52 32.01 2.61
N THR A 163 1.16 32.16 3.88
CA THR A 163 2.08 32.07 5.03
C THR A 163 1.92 30.77 5.82
N GLU A 164 0.82 30.06 5.61
CA GLU A 164 0.49 28.80 6.31
C GLU A 164 -0.08 27.79 5.32
N THR A 165 0.17 26.52 5.55
CA THR A 165 -0.44 25.44 4.77
C THR A 165 -1.94 25.32 5.08
N PRO A 166 -2.77 24.89 4.11
CA PRO A 166 -4.22 24.75 4.31
C PRO A 166 -4.51 23.73 5.40
N GLN A 167 -5.39 24.06 6.31
CA GLN A 167 -5.82 23.20 7.41
C GLN A 167 -7.12 22.47 7.07
N THR A 168 -7.95 23.09 6.21
CA THR A 168 -9.21 22.51 5.75
C THR A 168 -9.24 22.36 4.23
N LEU A 169 -10.17 21.56 3.70
CA LEU A 169 -10.38 21.43 2.25
C LEU A 169 -10.82 22.76 1.63
N GLU A 170 -11.54 23.58 2.37
CA GLU A 170 -11.92 24.94 1.98
C GLU A 170 -10.68 25.87 1.92
N ASP A 171 -9.76 25.79 2.90
CA ASP A 171 -8.50 26.53 2.87
C ASP A 171 -7.64 26.11 1.66
N LEU A 172 -7.70 24.83 1.26
CA LEU A 172 -6.98 24.34 0.08
C LEU A 172 -7.51 24.99 -1.20
N LEU A 173 -8.82 25.15 -1.35
CA LEU A 173 -9.43 25.89 -2.46
C LEU A 173 -9.00 27.38 -2.44
N ASP A 174 -8.96 28.00 -1.26
CA ASP A 174 -8.49 29.39 -1.09
C ASP A 174 -6.99 29.54 -1.45
N VAL A 175 -6.15 28.58 -1.07
CA VAL A 175 -4.73 28.52 -1.46
C VAL A 175 -4.62 28.43 -2.98
N CYS A 176 -5.36 27.51 -3.60
CA CYS A 176 -5.40 27.38 -5.05
C CYS A 176 -5.82 28.68 -5.75
N LYS A 177 -6.84 29.35 -5.21
CA LYS A 177 -7.29 30.63 -5.74
C LYS A 177 -6.21 31.71 -5.66
N LYS A 178 -5.51 31.85 -4.53
CA LYS A 178 -4.41 32.82 -4.36
C LYS A 178 -3.27 32.57 -5.33
N LEU A 179 -2.87 31.31 -5.52
CA LEU A 179 -1.85 30.92 -6.49
C LEU A 179 -2.26 31.29 -7.92
N LYS A 180 -3.50 30.98 -8.30
CA LYS A 180 -4.06 31.33 -9.62
C LYS A 180 -4.12 32.85 -9.84
N ASP A 181 -4.58 33.60 -8.84
CA ASP A 181 -4.64 35.06 -8.88
C ASP A 181 -3.25 35.68 -8.98
N ALA A 182 -2.20 35.04 -8.47
CA ALA A 182 -0.79 35.39 -8.64
C ALA A 182 -0.19 34.96 -9.99
N GLY A 183 -0.99 34.35 -10.87
CA GLY A 183 -0.58 33.88 -12.21
C GLY A 183 0.19 32.56 -12.23
N MET A 184 0.06 31.74 -11.21
CA MET A 184 0.70 30.43 -11.10
C MET A 184 -0.32 29.32 -11.33
N THR A 185 0.13 28.16 -11.82
CA THR A 185 -0.67 26.94 -11.85
C THR A 185 -0.70 26.35 -10.43
N PRO A 186 -1.89 26.19 -9.80
CA PRO A 186 -1.92 25.75 -8.41
C PRO A 186 -1.50 24.29 -8.23
N ILE A 187 -2.03 23.37 -9.04
CA ILE A 187 -1.85 21.92 -8.86
C ILE A 187 -1.34 21.29 -10.16
N SER A 188 -0.21 20.60 -10.09
CA SER A 188 0.19 19.65 -11.14
C SER A 188 -0.70 18.43 -11.07
N ALA A 189 -1.49 18.18 -12.10
CA ALA A 189 -2.41 17.06 -12.19
C ALA A 189 -2.22 16.33 -13.51
N GLY A 190 -2.44 15.02 -13.54
CA GLY A 190 -2.25 14.23 -14.74
C GLY A 190 -2.27 12.74 -14.54
N ASN A 191 -1.96 12.25 -13.35
CA ASN A 191 -2.12 10.85 -13.03
C ASN A 191 -3.57 10.56 -12.64
N TYR A 192 -4.28 9.79 -13.44
CA TYR A 192 -5.68 9.46 -13.20
C TYR A 192 -5.91 8.88 -11.80
N ASP A 193 -5.04 8.01 -11.32
CA ASP A 193 -5.20 7.39 -10.01
C ASP A 193 -5.12 8.43 -8.89
N MET A 194 -4.23 9.42 -9.01
CA MET A 194 -4.14 10.52 -8.05
C MET A 194 -5.30 11.51 -8.20
N ILE A 195 -5.75 11.81 -9.43
CA ILE A 195 -6.92 12.69 -9.65
C ILE A 195 -8.17 12.11 -8.99
N MET A 196 -8.33 10.79 -8.99
CA MET A 196 -9.47 10.11 -8.38
C MET A 196 -9.51 10.22 -6.85
N ARG A 197 -8.40 10.64 -6.20
CA ARG A 197 -8.36 10.94 -4.77
C ARG A 197 -9.17 12.18 -4.41
N TYR A 198 -9.17 13.21 -5.26
CA TYR A 198 -9.76 14.51 -4.93
C TYR A 198 -11.26 14.46 -4.56
N PRO A 199 -12.13 13.76 -5.31
CA PRO A 199 -13.50 13.56 -4.86
C PRO A 199 -13.56 12.84 -3.51
N ALA A 200 -12.79 11.76 -3.39
CA ALA A 200 -12.78 10.94 -2.20
C ALA A 200 -12.32 11.68 -0.93
N PHE A 201 -11.55 12.79 -1.03
CA PHE A 201 -11.17 13.61 0.13
C PHE A 201 -12.41 14.11 0.88
N LYS A 202 -13.36 14.70 0.17
CA LYS A 202 -14.58 15.26 0.80
C LYS A 202 -15.43 14.13 1.41
N ALA A 203 -15.68 13.05 0.68
CA ALA A 203 -16.44 11.90 1.19
C ALA A 203 -15.80 11.32 2.46
N PHE A 204 -14.48 11.13 2.45
CA PHE A 204 -13.73 10.60 3.59
C PHE A 204 -13.86 11.50 4.84
N ARG A 205 -13.90 12.81 4.66
CA ARG A 205 -14.11 13.75 5.77
C ARG A 205 -15.54 13.76 6.28
N LEU A 206 -16.53 13.55 5.40
CA LEU A 206 -17.95 13.56 5.76
C LEU A 206 -18.41 12.24 6.39
N GLU A 207 -18.02 11.09 5.85
CA GLU A 207 -18.53 9.76 6.24
C GLU A 207 -17.45 8.69 6.43
N GLY A 208 -16.15 9.03 6.30
CA GLY A 208 -15.08 8.05 6.37
C GLY A 208 -15.10 7.13 5.15
N ASN A 209 -14.69 5.88 5.35
CA ASN A 209 -14.71 4.86 4.32
C ASN A 209 -16.11 4.25 4.10
N ASP A 210 -17.05 4.49 5.01
CA ASP A 210 -18.39 3.92 4.94
C ASP A 210 -19.12 4.36 3.66
N PHE A 211 -18.91 5.60 3.21
CA PHE A 211 -19.51 6.09 1.97
C PHE A 211 -19.17 5.18 0.77
N ILE A 212 -17.88 4.98 0.48
CA ILE A 212 -17.49 4.18 -0.70
C ILE A 212 -17.84 2.70 -0.52
N ASP A 213 -17.71 2.15 0.69
CA ASP A 213 -18.05 0.76 0.96
C ASP A 213 -19.55 0.48 0.81
N ASN A 214 -20.40 1.42 1.20
CA ASN A 214 -21.84 1.31 1.01
C ASN A 214 -22.26 1.58 -0.44
N ALA A 215 -21.68 2.60 -1.07
CA ALA A 215 -22.01 2.98 -2.44
C ALA A 215 -21.66 1.85 -3.43
N ARG A 216 -20.43 1.28 -3.37
CA ARG A 216 -20.02 0.17 -4.24
C ARG A 216 -20.85 -1.10 -4.07
N MET A 217 -21.51 -1.28 -2.93
CA MET A 217 -22.42 -2.40 -2.67
C MET A 217 -23.89 -2.07 -2.98
N GLY A 218 -24.17 -0.88 -3.50
CA GLY A 218 -25.54 -0.42 -3.78
C GLY A 218 -26.40 -0.21 -2.53
N LYS A 219 -25.79 -0.15 -1.32
CA LYS A 219 -26.49 0.12 -0.05
C LYS A 219 -26.76 1.60 0.16
N GLU A 220 -25.93 2.43 -0.44
CA GLU A 220 -26.04 3.87 -0.48
C GLU A 220 -25.94 4.36 -1.92
N LYS A 221 -26.42 5.56 -2.19
CA LYS A 221 -26.38 6.16 -3.52
C LYS A 221 -25.26 7.20 -3.60
N PHE A 222 -24.57 7.26 -4.73
CA PHE A 222 -23.74 8.43 -5.05
C PHE A 222 -24.64 9.69 -5.13
N ASN A 223 -25.85 9.59 -5.64
CA ASN A 223 -26.82 10.68 -5.63
C ASN A 223 -27.43 10.85 -4.24
N SER A 224 -26.60 11.23 -3.26
CA SER A 224 -26.91 11.56 -1.88
C SER A 224 -26.33 12.93 -1.54
N GLU A 225 -26.63 13.45 -0.34
CA GLU A 225 -26.07 14.73 0.12
C GLU A 225 -24.52 14.69 0.12
N THR A 226 -23.93 13.64 0.66
CA THR A 226 -22.47 13.42 0.66
C THR A 226 -21.90 13.25 -0.73
N GLY A 227 -22.53 12.46 -1.57
CA GLY A 227 -22.04 12.25 -2.95
C GLY A 227 -22.08 13.53 -3.78
N ILE A 228 -23.16 14.32 -3.70
CA ILE A 228 -23.26 15.61 -4.39
C ILE A 228 -22.21 16.61 -3.84
N ALA A 229 -22.03 16.71 -2.52
CA ALA A 229 -20.98 17.54 -1.93
C ALA A 229 -19.57 17.11 -2.38
N THR A 230 -19.34 15.81 -2.50
CA THR A 230 -18.11 15.21 -3.00
C THR A 230 -17.85 15.58 -4.46
N ALA A 231 -18.86 15.43 -5.33
CA ALA A 231 -18.77 15.80 -6.74
C ALA A 231 -18.59 17.33 -6.93
N GLN A 232 -19.26 18.14 -6.13
CA GLN A 232 -19.08 19.60 -6.16
C GLN A 232 -17.64 19.98 -5.79
N TYR A 233 -17.08 19.40 -4.71
CA TYR A 233 -15.70 19.63 -4.35
C TYR A 233 -14.71 19.22 -5.46
N ALA A 234 -14.95 18.08 -6.10
CA ALA A 234 -14.14 17.63 -7.24
C ALA A 234 -14.19 18.61 -8.42
N GLN A 235 -15.37 19.14 -8.74
CA GLN A 235 -15.55 20.15 -9.79
C GLN A 235 -14.83 21.46 -9.42
N ASP A 236 -14.92 21.89 -8.17
CA ASP A 236 -14.31 23.14 -7.70
C ASP A 236 -12.78 23.05 -7.70
N ILE A 237 -12.17 21.94 -7.25
CA ILE A 237 -10.71 21.78 -7.22
C ILE A 237 -10.13 21.59 -8.62
N ALA A 238 -10.84 20.91 -9.54
CA ALA A 238 -10.37 20.67 -10.90
C ALA A 238 -10.10 21.95 -11.71
N GLN A 239 -10.74 23.06 -11.35
CA GLN A 239 -10.48 24.38 -11.97
C GLN A 239 -9.05 24.89 -11.73
N TYR A 240 -8.32 24.29 -10.81
CA TYR A 240 -6.96 24.65 -10.39
C TYR A 240 -5.91 23.64 -10.88
N PHE A 241 -6.32 22.62 -11.61
CA PHE A 241 -5.41 21.65 -12.23
C PHE A 241 -4.64 22.25 -13.39
N SER A 242 -3.46 21.72 -13.66
CA SER A 242 -2.64 22.09 -14.79
C SER A 242 -3.36 21.86 -16.13
N GLU A 243 -3.06 22.65 -17.14
CA GLU A 243 -3.64 22.51 -18.49
C GLU A 243 -3.33 21.10 -19.05
N GLY A 244 -4.33 20.45 -19.65
CA GLY A 244 -4.18 19.11 -20.24
C GLY A 244 -4.17 17.96 -19.24
N TRP A 245 -4.57 18.15 -18.01
CA TRP A 245 -4.58 17.15 -16.95
C TRP A 245 -5.30 15.85 -17.32
N THR A 246 -6.33 15.90 -18.17
CA THR A 246 -7.08 14.72 -18.61
C THR A 246 -6.29 13.78 -19.52
N SER A 247 -5.16 14.20 -20.04
CA SER A 247 -4.30 13.45 -20.97
C SER A 247 -2.83 13.37 -20.52
N SER A 248 -2.50 13.97 -19.40
CA SER A 248 -1.16 13.97 -18.83
C SER A 248 -0.89 12.67 -18.07
N ASP A 249 0.33 12.16 -18.13
CA ASP A 249 0.76 11.00 -17.38
C ASP A 249 1.54 11.40 -16.11
N THR A 250 1.92 10.40 -15.31
CA THR A 250 2.68 10.58 -14.07
C THR A 250 4.00 11.28 -14.29
N THR A 251 4.71 10.97 -15.38
CA THR A 251 6.01 11.59 -15.71
C THR A 251 5.84 13.08 -16.01
N ALA A 252 4.88 13.42 -16.87
CA ALA A 252 4.61 14.83 -17.21
C ALA A 252 4.12 15.63 -16.01
N GLN A 253 3.33 15.01 -15.12
CA GLN A 253 2.88 15.60 -13.86
C GLN A 253 4.07 15.92 -12.94
N MET A 254 4.97 14.96 -12.73
CA MET A 254 6.17 15.15 -11.92
C MET A 254 7.10 16.17 -12.51
N ASP A 255 7.38 16.09 -13.82
CA ASP A 255 8.23 17.06 -14.53
C ASP A 255 7.69 18.49 -14.43
N LEU A 256 6.38 18.69 -14.55
CA LEU A 256 5.77 20.01 -14.40
C LEU A 256 6.02 20.58 -13.01
N PHE A 257 5.84 19.78 -11.96
CA PHE A 257 6.10 20.20 -10.59
C PHE A 257 7.59 20.49 -10.37
N LEU A 258 8.49 19.56 -10.68
CA LEU A 258 9.93 19.70 -10.47
C LEU A 258 10.55 20.88 -11.21
N ASN A 259 9.96 21.31 -12.34
CA ASN A 259 10.38 22.49 -13.10
C ASN A 259 9.67 23.80 -12.67
N ASN A 260 9.05 23.84 -11.50
CA ASN A 260 8.28 24.98 -10.97
C ASN A 260 7.14 25.46 -11.90
N GLY A 261 6.58 24.53 -12.68
CA GLY A 261 5.44 24.81 -13.57
C GLY A 261 4.10 24.79 -12.84
N ALA A 262 4.06 24.20 -11.64
CA ALA A 262 2.90 24.18 -10.74
C ALA A 262 3.37 24.29 -9.28
N ALA A 263 2.52 24.87 -8.42
CA ALA A 263 2.87 25.15 -7.02
C ALA A 263 2.74 23.92 -6.11
N MET A 264 1.84 23.01 -6.43
CA MET A 264 1.57 21.80 -5.63
C MET A 264 1.51 20.56 -6.52
N LEU A 265 1.83 19.42 -5.91
CA LEU A 265 1.66 18.06 -6.44
C LEU A 265 1.08 17.19 -5.33
N TYR A 266 0.02 16.42 -5.61
CA TYR A 266 -0.46 15.38 -4.70
C TYR A 266 0.04 14.02 -5.17
N THR A 267 0.87 13.39 -4.35
CA THR A 267 1.40 12.04 -4.60
C THR A 267 1.92 11.41 -3.33
N GLY A 268 2.21 10.12 -3.38
CA GLY A 268 2.69 9.36 -2.24
C GLY A 268 4.20 9.30 -2.10
N THR A 269 4.64 8.68 -1.02
CA THR A 269 6.05 8.56 -0.64
C THR A 269 6.87 7.66 -1.57
N TRP A 270 6.25 6.95 -2.51
CA TRP A 270 6.95 6.25 -3.60
C TRP A 270 7.68 7.20 -4.56
N ASP A 271 7.32 8.48 -4.59
CA ASP A 271 7.96 9.52 -5.40
C ASP A 271 9.01 10.34 -4.63
N THR A 272 9.29 10.00 -3.36
CA THR A 272 10.33 10.69 -2.58
C THR A 272 11.70 10.73 -3.24
N PRO A 273 12.15 9.72 -4.00
CA PRO A 273 13.43 9.80 -4.71
C PRO A 273 13.55 11.00 -5.66
N ASP A 274 12.43 11.42 -6.29
CA ASP A 274 12.41 12.57 -7.18
C ASP A 274 12.33 13.92 -6.44
N LEU A 275 11.89 13.91 -5.18
CA LEU A 275 11.64 15.10 -4.36
C LEU A 275 12.77 15.40 -3.37
N THR A 276 13.73 14.48 -3.22
CA THR A 276 14.85 14.59 -2.28
C THR A 276 16.20 14.76 -2.98
N ASP A 277 17.20 15.17 -2.21
CA ASP A 277 18.61 15.13 -2.59
C ASP A 277 19.22 13.73 -2.36
N ASP A 278 20.51 13.59 -2.68
CA ASP A 278 21.25 12.33 -2.52
C ASP A 278 21.39 11.89 -1.04
N GLU A 279 21.14 12.80 -0.08
CA GLU A 279 21.19 12.56 1.36
C GLU A 279 19.80 12.22 1.92
N GLY A 280 18.74 12.25 1.09
CA GLY A 280 17.36 11.96 1.46
C GLY A 280 16.63 13.12 2.12
N ASN A 281 17.16 14.34 2.05
CA ASN A 281 16.47 15.53 2.51
C ASN A 281 15.62 16.12 1.38
N LEU A 282 14.50 16.76 1.73
CA LEU A 282 13.72 17.50 0.73
C LEU A 282 14.58 18.55 0.05
N LYS A 283 14.43 18.67 -1.27
CA LYS A 283 15.04 19.78 -2.02
C LYS A 283 14.63 21.11 -1.39
N ASP A 284 15.55 22.08 -1.37
CA ASP A 284 15.48 23.29 -0.53
C ASP A 284 14.14 24.05 -0.59
N ASP A 285 13.51 24.09 -1.75
CA ASP A 285 12.25 24.81 -1.97
C ASP A 285 11.00 23.94 -1.72
N ILE A 286 11.15 22.62 -1.61
CA ILE A 286 10.01 21.70 -1.44
C ILE A 286 9.68 21.55 0.05
N SER A 287 8.39 21.46 0.35
CA SER A 287 7.84 21.03 1.63
C SER A 287 6.56 20.24 1.41
N MET A 288 5.92 19.77 2.48
CA MET A 288 4.73 18.93 2.37
C MET A 288 3.70 19.24 3.47
N PHE A 289 2.46 18.85 3.22
CA PHE A 289 1.42 18.78 4.24
C PHE A 289 0.48 17.60 3.97
N LYS A 290 -0.15 17.09 5.02
CA LYS A 290 -1.12 15.98 4.96
C LYS A 290 -2.47 16.45 4.40
N LEU A 291 -3.34 15.51 4.06
CA LEU A 291 -4.70 15.78 3.66
C LEU A 291 -5.40 16.68 4.70
N PRO A 292 -5.84 17.90 4.34
CA PRO A 292 -6.54 18.79 5.25
C PRO A 292 -7.84 18.17 5.77
N VAL A 293 -8.28 18.58 6.97
CA VAL A 293 -9.61 18.21 7.48
C VAL A 293 -10.71 18.95 6.72
N ASP A 294 -11.95 18.68 7.03
CA ASP A 294 -13.10 19.42 6.48
C ASP A 294 -13.67 20.33 7.56
N SER A 295 -14.16 21.51 7.19
CA SER A 295 -14.72 22.45 8.16
C SER A 295 -16.07 21.99 8.72
N GLU A 296 -16.80 21.15 7.98
CA GLU A 296 -18.13 20.65 8.34
C GLU A 296 -18.10 19.16 8.65
N GLY A 297 -17.19 18.40 7.98
CA GLY A 297 -17.06 16.96 8.14
C GLY A 297 -16.28 16.60 9.41
N THR A 298 -16.85 15.70 10.21
CA THR A 298 -16.29 15.25 11.50
C THR A 298 -16.11 13.74 11.60
N ALA A 299 -16.28 13.01 10.50
CA ALA A 299 -16.11 11.56 10.50
C ALA A 299 -14.65 11.14 10.66
N THR A 300 -13.73 11.98 10.18
CA THR A 300 -12.27 11.74 10.27
C THR A 300 -11.54 13.02 10.67
N GLY A 301 -10.35 12.88 11.30
CA GLY A 301 -9.55 13.97 11.86
C GLY A 301 -8.18 14.14 11.20
N GLU A 302 -7.26 14.85 11.84
CA GLU A 302 -5.94 15.22 11.34
C GLU A 302 -5.01 14.02 11.14
N ASN A 303 -5.19 12.95 11.92
CA ASN A 303 -4.40 11.71 11.81
C ASN A 303 -5.05 10.68 10.88
N ASP A 304 -6.12 11.05 10.18
CA ASP A 304 -6.80 10.22 9.22
C ASP A 304 -6.51 10.76 7.82
N TYR A 305 -5.81 10.00 6.97
CA TYR A 305 -5.36 10.46 5.66
C TYR A 305 -5.13 9.29 4.70
N TYR A 306 -4.73 9.58 3.47
CA TYR A 306 -4.36 8.55 2.52
C TYR A 306 -3.02 7.95 2.89
N ALA A 307 -3.06 6.65 3.20
CA ALA A 307 -1.91 5.81 3.38
C ALA A 307 -2.24 4.42 2.82
N ASN A 308 -1.25 3.68 2.35
CA ASN A 308 -1.43 2.36 1.78
C ASN A 308 -0.18 1.49 1.98
N CYS A 309 -0.32 0.20 1.75
CA CYS A 309 0.78 -0.75 1.85
C CYS A 309 1.16 -1.38 0.49
N GLY A 310 0.65 -0.82 -0.60
CA GLY A 310 0.84 -1.38 -1.92
C GLY A 310 0.22 -2.78 -2.05
N ILE A 311 0.70 -3.51 -3.05
CA ILE A 311 0.25 -4.88 -3.28
C ILE A 311 0.82 -5.83 -2.22
N GLY A 312 -0.01 -6.74 -1.70
CA GLY A 312 0.40 -7.76 -0.74
C GLY A 312 0.82 -9.07 -1.40
N THR A 313 1.37 -10.00 -0.61
CA THR A 313 1.75 -11.35 -1.06
C THR A 313 0.96 -12.39 -0.29
N ALA A 314 0.26 -13.24 -1.01
CA ALA A 314 -0.51 -14.38 -0.50
C ALA A 314 0.34 -15.65 -0.43
N ILE A 315 -0.02 -16.54 0.47
CA ILE A 315 0.60 -17.87 0.62
C ILE A 315 -0.46 -18.93 0.33
N LEU A 316 -0.17 -19.85 -0.60
CA LEU A 316 -1.04 -21.00 -0.85
C LEU A 316 -1.09 -21.87 0.41
N LYS A 317 -2.32 -22.23 0.87
CA LYS A 317 -2.49 -22.92 2.15
C LYS A 317 -1.79 -24.27 2.21
N ASP A 318 -1.85 -25.04 1.13
CA ASP A 318 -1.25 -26.37 1.05
C ASP A 318 0.29 -26.34 1.01
N SER A 319 0.91 -25.17 0.74
CA SER A 319 2.36 -24.97 0.75
C SER A 319 2.91 -24.60 2.13
N MET A 320 2.05 -24.27 3.10
CA MET A 320 2.51 -23.88 4.43
C MET A 320 3.09 -25.07 5.18
N SER A 321 4.31 -24.92 5.68
CA SER A 321 5.02 -25.89 6.51
C SER A 321 5.76 -25.18 7.64
N ASP A 322 6.31 -25.95 8.58
CA ASP A 322 7.10 -25.38 9.68
C ASP A 322 8.41 -24.74 9.14
N GLU A 323 8.99 -25.30 8.09
CA GLU A 323 10.17 -24.74 7.41
C GLU A 323 9.83 -23.41 6.70
N MET A 324 8.62 -23.31 6.11
CA MET A 324 8.16 -22.05 5.51
C MET A 324 7.92 -20.98 6.58
N LYS A 325 7.35 -21.34 7.74
CA LYS A 325 7.20 -20.44 8.89
C LYS A 325 8.55 -19.93 9.42
N ASP A 326 9.55 -20.83 9.48
CA ASP A 326 10.92 -20.46 9.88
C ASP A 326 11.52 -19.43 8.91
N PHE A 327 11.40 -19.66 7.60
CA PHE A 327 11.83 -18.67 6.59
C PHE A 327 11.08 -17.35 6.70
N ILE A 328 9.75 -17.37 6.87
CA ILE A 328 8.94 -16.15 7.03
C ILE A 328 9.34 -15.40 8.31
N SER A 329 9.59 -16.10 9.42
CA SER A 329 10.09 -15.49 10.65
C SER A 329 11.43 -14.81 10.42
N TYR A 330 12.37 -15.49 9.75
CA TYR A 330 13.66 -14.91 9.37
C TYR A 330 13.50 -13.66 8.49
N VAL A 331 12.58 -13.72 7.51
CA VAL A 331 12.29 -12.55 6.65
C VAL A 331 11.83 -11.39 7.51
N TRP A 332 10.84 -11.55 8.38
CA TRP A 332 10.31 -10.45 9.18
C TRP A 332 11.28 -9.92 10.25
N ASP A 333 12.19 -10.74 10.72
CA ASP A 333 13.24 -10.28 11.64
C ASP A 333 14.28 -9.37 10.99
N ASN A 334 14.41 -9.44 9.65
CA ASN A 334 15.45 -8.73 8.91
C ASN A 334 14.89 -7.75 7.84
N PHE A 335 13.59 -7.82 7.54
CA PHE A 335 13.01 -7.13 6.39
C PHE A 335 13.08 -5.61 6.51
N ALA A 336 12.67 -5.05 7.65
CA ALA A 336 12.59 -3.60 7.80
C ALA A 336 13.94 -2.92 7.61
N ASP A 337 14.97 -3.46 8.22
CA ASP A 337 16.33 -2.92 8.12
C ASP A 337 16.91 -3.09 6.71
N THR A 338 16.77 -4.29 6.13
CA THR A 338 17.27 -4.54 4.77
C THR A 338 16.55 -3.64 3.75
N ALA A 339 15.22 -3.53 3.84
CA ALA A 339 14.42 -2.68 2.96
C ALA A 339 14.83 -1.20 3.07
N MET A 340 14.95 -0.69 4.29
CA MET A 340 15.27 0.72 4.54
C MET A 340 16.72 1.05 4.19
N TYR A 341 17.68 0.28 4.71
CA TYR A 341 19.10 0.66 4.65
C TYR A 341 19.82 0.19 3.39
N GLU A 342 19.35 -0.87 2.72
CA GLU A 342 19.98 -1.36 1.48
C GLU A 342 19.21 -0.92 0.22
N PHE A 343 17.90 -0.72 0.32
CA PHE A 343 17.04 -0.44 -0.84
C PHE A 343 16.23 0.85 -0.75
N ASN A 344 16.43 1.65 0.31
CA ASN A 344 15.75 2.94 0.54
C ASN A 344 14.21 2.84 0.36
N MET A 345 13.62 1.79 0.90
CA MET A 345 12.19 1.54 0.85
C MET A 345 11.59 1.67 2.26
N LEU A 346 10.48 2.39 2.38
CA LEU A 346 9.70 2.49 3.61
C LEU A 346 9.01 1.14 3.89
N PRO A 347 9.41 0.43 4.95
CA PRO A 347 8.83 -0.88 5.27
C PRO A 347 7.48 -0.76 6.00
N SER A 348 6.77 -1.88 6.12
CA SER A 348 5.50 -1.99 6.85
C SER A 348 5.64 -2.03 8.38
N MET A 349 6.85 -1.88 8.89
CA MET A 349 7.20 -1.86 10.32
C MET A 349 8.39 -0.93 10.57
N MET A 350 8.58 -0.51 11.83
CA MET A 350 9.66 0.40 12.20
C MET A 350 11.04 -0.27 12.02
N PRO A 351 11.96 0.30 11.23
CA PRO A 351 13.34 -0.18 11.15
C PRO A 351 14.10 0.15 12.46
N SER A 352 15.15 -0.61 12.75
CA SER A 352 16.05 -0.30 13.87
C SER A 352 16.80 1.01 13.59
N ASP A 353 17.26 1.69 14.64
CA ASP A 353 18.03 2.95 14.51
C ASP A 353 17.33 4.05 13.67
N SER A 354 15.98 4.05 13.61
CA SER A 354 15.19 4.99 12.79
C SER A 354 15.50 6.48 13.11
N GLU A 355 15.95 6.78 14.32
CA GLU A 355 16.38 8.12 14.74
C GLU A 355 17.64 8.65 14.01
N LYS A 356 18.35 7.79 13.27
CA LYS A 356 19.51 8.17 12.45
C LYS A 356 19.18 8.45 10.98
N LEU A 357 17.94 8.18 10.58
CA LEU A 357 17.46 8.42 9.22
C LEU A 357 17.29 9.92 8.95
N PRO A 358 17.21 10.35 7.69
CA PRO A 358 16.86 11.72 7.34
C PRO A 358 15.55 12.18 7.99
N GLU A 359 15.44 13.46 8.32
CA GLU A 359 14.29 14.03 9.02
C GLU A 359 12.96 13.73 8.30
N LEU A 360 12.95 13.82 6.97
CA LEU A 360 11.80 13.45 6.15
C LEU A 360 11.38 11.98 6.39
N THR A 361 12.33 11.06 6.34
CA THR A 361 12.05 9.63 6.53
C THR A 361 11.52 9.35 7.94
N GLN A 362 12.10 10.01 8.95
CA GLN A 362 11.59 9.91 10.33
C GLN A 362 10.15 10.43 10.43
N GLN A 363 9.84 11.56 9.78
CA GLN A 363 8.49 12.11 9.75
C GLN A 363 7.50 11.15 9.09
N ILE A 364 7.86 10.56 7.94
CA ILE A 364 6.99 9.61 7.23
C ILE A 364 6.75 8.34 8.06
N LEU A 365 7.79 7.79 8.68
CA LEU A 365 7.65 6.63 9.57
C LEU A 365 6.75 6.95 10.77
N SER A 366 6.90 8.13 11.36
CA SER A 366 6.01 8.60 12.43
C SER A 366 4.57 8.78 11.95
N ASP A 367 4.36 9.29 10.74
CA ASP A 367 3.02 9.41 10.17
C ASP A 367 2.40 8.02 9.91
N LEU A 368 3.18 7.03 9.45
CA LEU A 368 2.71 5.64 9.31
C LEU A 368 2.32 5.03 10.65
N GLU A 369 3.14 5.22 11.68
CA GLU A 369 2.88 4.70 13.03
C GLU A 369 1.66 5.34 13.69
N ASN A 370 1.40 6.63 13.42
CA ASN A 370 0.32 7.39 14.01
C ASN A 370 -0.90 7.54 13.09
N CYS A 371 -0.93 6.86 11.94
CA CYS A 371 -2.08 6.85 11.06
C CYS A 371 -3.26 6.21 11.81
N GLY A 372 -4.35 6.97 11.94
CA GLY A 372 -5.60 6.47 12.49
C GLY A 372 -6.38 5.68 11.44
N THR A 373 -7.45 6.26 10.93
CA THR A 373 -8.16 5.69 9.78
C THR A 373 -7.46 6.12 8.49
N PHE A 374 -7.05 5.15 7.67
CA PHE A 374 -6.57 5.46 6.32
C PHE A 374 -7.74 5.55 5.32
N ALA A 375 -7.68 6.51 4.41
CA ALA A 375 -8.67 6.64 3.35
C ALA A 375 -8.48 5.55 2.30
N GLN A 376 -9.57 4.89 1.92
CA GLN A 376 -9.55 3.86 0.88
C GLN A 376 -9.47 4.48 -0.51
N CYS A 377 -8.66 3.89 -1.37
CA CYS A 377 -8.53 4.27 -2.77
C CYS A 377 -9.74 3.77 -3.57
N TRP A 378 -10.54 4.66 -4.11
CA TRP A 378 -11.76 4.30 -4.83
C TRP A 378 -11.49 3.47 -6.09
N ASP A 379 -10.38 3.74 -6.77
CA ASP A 379 -9.89 2.97 -7.93
C ASP A 379 -9.61 1.50 -7.61
N VAL A 380 -9.25 1.19 -6.35
CA VAL A 380 -9.04 -0.18 -5.86
C VAL A 380 -10.34 -0.81 -5.36
N ARG A 381 -11.24 0.00 -4.81
CA ARG A 381 -12.49 -0.49 -4.18
C ARG A 381 -13.64 -0.72 -5.17
N LEU A 382 -13.73 0.09 -6.22
CA LEU A 382 -14.73 -0.09 -7.28
C LEU A 382 -14.38 -1.30 -8.15
N ASP A 383 -15.41 -1.98 -8.67
CA ASP A 383 -15.14 -3.00 -9.69
C ASP A 383 -14.55 -2.35 -10.95
N PRO A 384 -13.81 -3.11 -11.78
CA PRO A 384 -13.10 -2.53 -12.93
C PRO A 384 -13.99 -1.78 -13.91
N SER A 385 -15.23 -2.24 -14.15
CA SER A 385 -16.14 -1.59 -15.11
C SER A 385 -16.73 -0.31 -14.53
N THR A 386 -17.11 -0.30 -13.26
CA THR A 386 -17.54 0.92 -12.54
C THR A 386 -16.39 1.93 -12.48
N ASN A 387 -15.17 1.47 -12.28
CA ASN A 387 -13.98 2.34 -12.24
C ASN A 387 -13.72 3.04 -13.58
N GLU A 388 -13.93 2.35 -14.72
CA GLU A 388 -13.83 2.98 -16.03
C GLU A 388 -14.91 4.08 -16.24
N VAL A 389 -16.13 3.87 -15.75
CA VAL A 389 -17.16 4.91 -15.74
C VAL A 389 -16.74 6.08 -14.86
N TYR A 390 -16.25 5.80 -13.64
CA TYR A 390 -15.78 6.82 -12.71
C TYR A 390 -14.72 7.73 -13.33
N ARG A 391 -13.71 7.16 -14.00
CA ARG A 391 -12.65 7.93 -14.69
C ARG A 391 -13.22 8.88 -15.74
N LYS A 392 -14.15 8.38 -16.55
CA LYS A 392 -14.77 9.17 -17.61
C LYS A 392 -15.65 10.29 -17.06
N GLU A 393 -16.50 9.97 -16.10
CA GLU A 393 -17.43 10.94 -15.50
C GLU A 393 -16.67 11.99 -14.69
N LEU A 394 -15.57 11.63 -14.01
CA LEU A 394 -14.71 12.58 -13.31
C LEU A 394 -14.04 13.57 -14.28
N ALA A 395 -13.59 13.11 -15.45
CA ALA A 395 -13.06 14.00 -16.48
C ALA A 395 -14.11 14.99 -16.98
N SER A 396 -15.32 14.51 -17.29
CA SER A 396 -16.46 15.33 -17.73
C SER A 396 -16.83 16.38 -16.67
N LEU A 397 -16.94 15.95 -15.40
CA LEU A 397 -17.23 16.81 -14.26
C LEU A 397 -16.17 17.90 -14.08
N GLY A 398 -14.89 17.53 -14.07
CA GLY A 398 -13.78 18.48 -13.88
C GLY A 398 -13.60 19.46 -15.04
N MET A 399 -14.03 19.09 -16.26
CA MET A 399 -14.10 20.00 -17.41
C MET A 399 -15.34 20.89 -17.43
N GLY A 400 -16.29 20.66 -16.50
CA GLY A 400 -17.56 21.39 -16.45
C GLY A 400 -18.56 20.97 -17.55
N GLU A 401 -18.41 19.77 -18.09
CA GLU A 401 -19.29 19.20 -19.12
C GLU A 401 -20.49 18.48 -18.51
N SER A 402 -20.44 18.14 -17.22
CA SER A 402 -21.54 17.58 -16.42
C SER A 402 -21.68 18.30 -15.08
N THR A 403 -22.85 18.15 -14.46
CA THR A 403 -23.11 18.66 -13.11
C THR A 403 -22.77 17.62 -12.04
N PRO A 404 -22.61 18.02 -10.76
CA PRO A 404 -22.45 17.10 -9.66
C PRO A 404 -23.57 16.04 -9.57
N GLU A 405 -24.81 16.44 -9.82
CA GLU A 405 -25.97 15.54 -9.81
C GLU A 405 -25.89 14.52 -10.96
N GLU A 406 -25.56 14.95 -12.19
CA GLU A 406 -25.39 14.06 -13.34
C GLU A 406 -24.25 13.09 -13.13
N PHE A 407 -23.12 13.53 -12.55
CA PHE A 407 -22.03 12.64 -12.16
C PHE A 407 -22.51 11.56 -11.19
N CYS A 408 -23.23 11.94 -10.13
CA CYS A 408 -23.71 11.01 -9.11
C CYS A 408 -24.74 10.02 -9.69
N GLU A 409 -25.66 10.48 -10.57
CA GLU A 409 -26.63 9.62 -11.26
C GLU A 409 -25.92 8.58 -12.13
N ASN A 410 -24.91 9.00 -12.92
CA ASN A 410 -24.15 8.09 -13.80
C ASN A 410 -23.35 7.07 -12.98
N MET A 411 -22.82 7.46 -11.81
CA MET A 411 -22.15 6.52 -10.89
C MET A 411 -23.13 5.50 -10.30
N ASP A 412 -24.33 5.92 -9.90
CA ASP A 412 -25.37 5.02 -9.41
C ASP A 412 -25.78 4.00 -10.48
N GLU A 413 -25.96 4.44 -11.73
CA GLU A 413 -26.26 3.55 -12.86
C GLU A 413 -25.11 2.53 -13.10
N ALA A 414 -23.85 2.97 -12.99
CA ALA A 414 -22.69 2.10 -13.15
C ALA A 414 -22.62 1.02 -12.05
N VAL A 415 -22.86 1.39 -10.80
CA VAL A 415 -22.91 0.43 -9.67
C VAL A 415 -24.06 -0.55 -9.87
N GLU A 416 -25.25 -0.10 -10.25
CA GLU A 416 -26.41 -0.99 -10.50
C GLU A 416 -26.15 -1.98 -11.64
N GLN A 417 -25.33 -1.60 -12.63
CA GLN A 417 -25.04 -2.44 -13.78
C GLN A 417 -23.91 -3.43 -13.54
N TYR A 418 -22.90 -3.10 -12.73
CA TYR A 418 -21.62 -3.83 -12.68
C TYR A 418 -21.26 -4.38 -11.30
N ALA A 419 -21.86 -3.91 -10.18
CA ALA A 419 -21.54 -4.33 -8.80
C ALA A 419 -22.13 -5.70 -8.40
#